data_3b129422892074425bce3fc3b09919a7
#
_entry.id   3b129422892074425bce3fc3b09919a7
#
_cell.length_a   1.000
_cell.length_b   1.000
_cell.length_c   1.000
_cell.angle_alpha   90.00
_cell.angle_beta   90.00
_cell.angle_gamma   90.00
#
_symmetry.space_group_name_H-M   'P 1'
#
loop_
_entity.id
_entity.type
_entity.pdbx_description
1 polymer ?
#
loop_
_entity_poly.entity_id
_entity_poly.type
_entity_poly.pdbx_seq_one_letter_code
_entity_poly.pdbx_strand_id
1 'polypeptide(L)'
;RALVTVPPSWPELLEKTWQWLHASDLAEGTARAIITLGDVRYPKKLLDTEDPPLMLYVVGARAVVQGQPFAEGRCLAVVGSRNPTAQGADNAYQFAKALGATGLTIVSGLALGVDAAAHEGALAASAGTIAVVGTGLDRVYPRQHRELAHRIAQRGLILSEYHLGTPPLNANFPKRNRLIAGLSQATLVVEAALQSGSLITAKQALEQGRDV
;
A
#
# COMPACT_ATOMS: atom_id res chain seq x y z
N ARG A 1 13.52 32.56 9.74
CA ARG A 1 12.27 31.82 10.04
C ARG A 1 11.21 32.29 9.05
N ALA A 2 11.08 31.61 7.92
CA ALA A 2 9.89 31.77 7.09
C ALA A 2 8.72 31.19 7.88
N LEU A 3 7.82 32.05 8.35
CA LEU A 3 6.49 31.63 8.83
C LEU A 3 5.76 31.09 7.60
N VAL A 4 5.65 29.77 7.49
CA VAL A 4 4.85 29.15 6.43
C VAL A 4 3.39 29.56 6.70
N THR A 5 2.82 30.33 5.81
CA THR A 5 1.39 30.67 5.87
C THR A 5 0.60 29.40 5.72
N VAL A 6 -0.28 29.12 6.67
CA VAL A 6 -1.17 27.95 6.62
C VAL A 6 -2.04 28.04 5.36
N PRO A 7 -2.06 27.02 4.48
CA PRO A 7 -2.92 27.05 3.30
C PRO A 7 -4.40 27.26 3.69
N PRO A 8 -5.17 28.05 2.93
CA PRO A 8 -6.59 28.29 3.21
C PRO A 8 -7.44 27.02 3.30
N SER A 9 -7.05 25.96 2.60
CA SER A 9 -7.74 24.65 2.60
C SER A 9 -7.44 23.79 3.83
N TRP A 10 -6.51 24.22 4.70
CA TRP A 10 -6.07 23.42 5.85
C TRP A 10 -7.19 23.12 6.86
N PRO A 11 -8.04 24.08 7.27
CA PRO A 11 -9.12 23.80 8.21
C PRO A 11 -10.11 22.74 7.67
N GLU A 12 -10.46 22.82 6.39
CA GLU A 12 -11.35 21.87 5.74
C GLU A 12 -10.74 20.45 5.70
N LEU A 13 -9.45 20.36 5.38
CA LEU A 13 -8.72 19.10 5.38
C LEU A 13 -8.63 18.47 6.76
N LEU A 14 -8.40 19.28 7.81
CA LEU A 14 -8.38 18.81 9.20
C LEU A 14 -9.75 18.28 9.61
N GLU A 15 -10.81 19.02 9.35
CA GLU A 15 -12.18 18.59 9.67
C GLU A 15 -12.54 17.30 8.94
N LYS A 16 -12.27 17.22 7.63
CA LYS A 16 -12.47 16.00 6.85
C LYS A 16 -11.68 14.81 7.40
N THR A 17 -10.45 15.07 7.84
CA THR A 17 -9.59 14.02 8.39
C THR A 17 -10.10 13.56 9.75
N TRP A 18 -10.55 14.49 10.59
CA TRP A 18 -11.16 14.18 11.87
C TRP A 18 -12.42 13.32 11.71
N GLN A 19 -13.32 13.74 10.82
CA GLN A 19 -14.54 13.00 10.50
C GLN A 19 -14.22 11.60 9.99
N TRP A 20 -13.24 11.46 9.10
CA TRP A 20 -12.80 10.17 8.57
C TRP A 20 -12.27 9.24 9.66
N LEU A 21 -11.49 9.77 10.62
CA LEU A 21 -10.95 8.97 11.73
C LEU A 21 -12.04 8.48 12.70
N HIS A 22 -13.09 9.26 12.90
CA HIS A 22 -14.12 9.00 13.90
C HIS A 22 -15.45 8.51 13.31
N ALA A 23 -15.51 8.32 11.98
CA ALA A 23 -16.71 7.84 11.32
C ALA A 23 -17.06 6.41 11.75
N SER A 24 -18.35 6.16 11.98
CA SER A 24 -18.90 4.87 12.36
C SER A 24 -19.23 3.94 11.18
N ASP A 25 -18.86 4.33 9.96
CA ASP A 25 -19.14 3.62 8.70
C ASP A 25 -18.23 2.43 8.40
N LEU A 26 -17.31 2.13 9.30
CA LEU A 26 -16.38 1.01 9.14
C LEU A 26 -17.05 -0.34 9.35
N ALA A 27 -16.69 -1.30 8.52
CA ALA A 27 -17.06 -2.69 8.76
C ALA A 27 -16.54 -3.14 10.13
N GLU A 28 -17.31 -4.00 10.79
CA GLU A 28 -16.92 -4.57 12.08
C GLU A 28 -15.51 -5.20 11.98
N GLY A 29 -14.70 -5.00 13.01
CA GLY A 29 -13.33 -5.51 13.06
C GLY A 29 -12.29 -4.70 12.26
N THR A 30 -12.69 -3.58 11.61
CA THR A 30 -11.75 -2.67 10.93
C THR A 30 -11.43 -1.43 11.78
N ALA A 31 -10.35 -0.74 11.44
CA ALA A 31 -9.94 0.52 12.08
C ALA A 31 -9.26 1.44 11.07
N ARG A 32 -9.26 2.73 11.39
CA ARG A 32 -8.50 3.78 10.70
C ARG A 32 -7.47 4.36 11.67
N ALA A 33 -6.34 4.79 11.13
CA ALA A 33 -5.35 5.55 11.88
C ALA A 33 -4.55 6.47 10.96
N ILE A 34 -3.85 7.42 11.57
CA ILE A 34 -2.74 8.16 10.97
C ILE A 34 -1.50 7.76 11.75
N ILE A 35 -0.50 7.26 11.04
CA ILE A 35 0.80 6.88 11.59
C ILE A 35 1.79 7.94 11.15
N THR A 36 2.33 8.69 12.10
CA THR A 36 3.29 9.76 11.82
C THR A 36 4.72 9.30 12.03
N LEU A 37 5.66 10.04 11.47
CA LEU A 37 7.07 9.87 11.77
C LEU A 37 7.30 10.00 13.29
N GLY A 38 7.87 8.97 13.91
CA GLY A 38 8.05 8.88 15.37
C GLY A 38 6.98 8.05 16.11
N ASP A 39 5.87 7.66 15.47
CA ASP A 39 4.94 6.66 16.01
C ASP A 39 5.64 5.30 16.07
N VAL A 40 5.44 4.55 17.16
CA VAL A 40 6.02 3.21 17.32
C VAL A 40 5.60 2.21 16.23
N ARG A 41 4.47 2.48 15.58
CA ARG A 41 3.95 1.69 14.45
C ARG A 41 4.53 2.11 13.09
N TYR A 42 5.33 3.21 13.04
CA TYR A 42 5.89 3.68 11.78
C TYR A 42 6.86 2.64 11.21
N PRO A 43 6.76 2.29 9.90
CA PRO A 43 7.64 1.30 9.28
C PRO A 43 9.08 1.80 9.25
N LYS A 44 9.95 1.28 10.11
CA LYS A 44 11.34 1.72 10.22
C LYS A 44 12.09 1.65 8.89
N LYS A 45 11.77 0.64 8.06
CA LYS A 45 12.36 0.48 6.72
C LYS A 45 12.12 1.67 5.78
N LEU A 46 11.08 2.45 5.99
CA LEU A 46 10.84 3.66 5.21
C LEU A 46 11.78 4.80 5.58
N LEU A 47 12.44 4.74 6.74
CA LEU A 47 13.46 5.71 7.14
C LEU A 47 14.74 5.58 6.29
N ASP A 48 14.96 4.41 5.67
CA ASP A 48 16.10 4.15 4.78
C ASP A 48 15.87 4.70 3.36
N THR A 49 14.68 5.22 3.06
CA THR A 49 14.37 5.80 1.75
C THR A 49 14.79 7.27 1.69
N GLU A 50 15.12 7.80 0.49
CA GLU A 50 15.52 9.21 0.32
C GLU A 50 14.46 10.21 0.80
N ASP A 51 13.18 9.85 0.68
CA ASP A 51 12.04 10.71 1.00
C ASP A 51 11.02 9.93 1.84
N PRO A 52 11.30 9.71 3.15
CA PRO A 52 10.38 9.00 4.02
C PRO A 52 9.09 9.81 4.24
N PRO A 53 7.90 9.20 4.10
CA PRO A 53 6.64 9.91 4.30
C PRO A 53 6.51 10.39 5.74
N LEU A 54 6.16 11.67 5.94
CA LEU A 54 5.96 12.24 7.28
C LEU A 54 4.76 11.63 8.01
N MET A 55 3.78 11.17 7.25
CA MET A 55 2.59 10.51 7.77
C MET A 55 2.02 9.50 6.77
N LEU A 56 1.37 8.48 7.30
CA LEU A 56 0.66 7.46 6.55
C LEU A 56 -0.79 7.38 7.05
N TYR A 57 -1.73 7.56 6.15
CA TYR A 57 -3.13 7.21 6.39
C TYR A 57 -3.26 5.71 6.24
N VAL A 58 -3.94 5.06 7.17
CA VAL A 58 -4.14 3.59 7.12
C VAL A 58 -5.58 3.22 7.44
N VAL A 59 -6.08 2.20 6.77
CA VAL A 59 -7.34 1.51 7.07
C VAL A 59 -7.13 0.02 6.90
N GLY A 60 -7.62 -0.77 7.85
CA GLY A 60 -7.41 -2.21 7.80
C GLY A 60 -8.00 -2.96 8.98
N ALA A 61 -7.70 -4.25 9.07
CA ALA A 61 -8.09 -5.06 10.20
C ALA A 61 -7.60 -4.41 11.51
N ARG A 62 -8.50 -4.28 12.48
CA ARG A 62 -8.21 -3.60 13.76
C ARG A 62 -6.95 -4.14 14.44
N ALA A 63 -6.80 -5.45 14.48
CA ALA A 63 -5.62 -6.08 15.06
C ALA A 63 -4.32 -5.70 14.34
N VAL A 64 -4.38 -5.50 13.00
CA VAL A 64 -3.24 -5.07 12.20
C VAL A 64 -2.95 -3.60 12.44
N VAL A 65 -3.96 -2.72 12.38
CA VAL A 65 -3.80 -1.27 12.55
C VAL A 65 -3.31 -0.89 13.96
N GLN A 66 -3.78 -1.60 14.99
CA GLN A 66 -3.42 -1.36 16.40
C GLN A 66 -2.14 -2.11 16.83
N GLY A 67 -1.75 -3.15 16.08
CA GLY A 67 -0.55 -3.93 16.33
C GLY A 67 0.70 -3.34 15.70
N GLN A 68 1.57 -4.22 15.24
CA GLN A 68 2.78 -3.86 14.47
C GLN A 68 2.60 -4.28 13.01
N PRO A 69 1.91 -3.46 12.19
CA PRO A 69 1.50 -3.85 10.83
C PRO A 69 2.68 -4.06 9.88
N PHE A 70 3.86 -3.57 10.26
CA PHE A 70 5.07 -3.61 9.44
C PHE A 70 6.17 -4.41 10.15
N ALA A 71 5.83 -5.57 10.71
CA ALA A 71 6.80 -6.41 11.38
C ALA A 71 8.04 -6.62 10.49
N GLU A 72 9.21 -6.34 11.05
CA GLU A 72 10.48 -6.41 10.35
C GLU A 72 10.70 -7.78 9.71
N GLY A 73 11.09 -7.78 8.44
CA GLY A 73 11.55 -8.98 7.77
C GLY A 73 10.46 -9.87 7.16
N ARG A 74 9.20 -9.44 7.08
CA ARG A 74 8.11 -10.29 6.61
C ARG A 74 7.30 -9.75 5.43
N CYS A 75 7.79 -8.71 4.76
CA CYS A 75 7.09 -8.12 3.62
C CYS A 75 7.81 -8.43 2.30
N LEU A 76 7.04 -8.85 1.29
CA LEU A 76 7.49 -9.06 -0.08
C LEU A 76 6.62 -8.24 -1.02
N ALA A 77 7.25 -7.39 -1.85
CA ALA A 77 6.56 -6.70 -2.91
C ALA A 77 6.28 -7.66 -4.08
N VAL A 78 5.06 -7.67 -4.61
CA VAL A 78 4.71 -8.38 -5.84
C VAL A 78 4.08 -7.37 -6.78
N VAL A 79 4.75 -7.11 -7.91
CA VAL A 79 4.37 -6.09 -8.89
C VAL A 79 4.49 -6.62 -10.31
N GLY A 80 3.81 -5.98 -11.28
CA GLY A 80 3.92 -6.42 -12.66
C GLY A 80 2.99 -5.68 -13.62
N SER A 81 2.69 -6.34 -14.72
CA SER A 81 1.83 -5.84 -15.78
C SER A 81 0.42 -5.52 -15.29
N ARG A 82 -0.14 -4.39 -15.75
CA ARG A 82 -1.57 -4.06 -15.55
C ARG A 82 -2.49 -4.86 -16.48
N ASN A 83 -1.93 -5.45 -17.52
CA ASN A 83 -2.62 -6.31 -18.48
C ASN A 83 -1.77 -7.55 -18.73
N PRO A 84 -1.65 -8.44 -17.72
CA PRO A 84 -0.84 -9.64 -17.83
C PRO A 84 -1.48 -10.68 -18.76
N THR A 85 -0.67 -11.62 -19.22
CA THR A 85 -1.19 -12.86 -19.79
C THR A 85 -1.96 -13.64 -18.72
N ALA A 86 -2.78 -14.61 -19.13
CA ALA A 86 -3.46 -15.50 -18.18
C ALA A 86 -2.46 -16.23 -17.27
N GLN A 87 -1.32 -16.66 -17.82
CA GLN A 87 -0.24 -17.30 -17.07
C GLN A 87 0.42 -16.33 -16.10
N GLY A 88 0.66 -15.07 -16.50
CA GLY A 88 1.22 -14.03 -15.62
C GLY A 88 0.31 -13.73 -14.43
N ALA A 89 -1.00 -13.64 -14.66
CA ALA A 89 -1.97 -13.44 -13.58
C ALA A 89 -2.02 -14.64 -12.63
N ASP A 90 -2.03 -15.88 -13.17
CA ASP A 90 -2.00 -17.10 -12.34
C ASP A 90 -0.70 -17.22 -11.56
N ASN A 91 0.45 -16.95 -12.17
CA ASN A 91 1.73 -16.93 -11.47
C ASN A 91 1.72 -15.95 -10.29
N ALA A 92 1.23 -14.71 -10.49
CA ALA A 92 1.15 -13.72 -9.42
C ALA A 92 0.27 -14.20 -8.27
N TYR A 93 -0.87 -14.80 -8.57
CA TYR A 93 -1.76 -15.38 -7.57
C TYR A 93 -1.10 -16.53 -6.81
N GLN A 94 -0.52 -17.51 -7.53
CA GLN A 94 0.06 -18.70 -6.91
C GLN A 94 1.29 -18.37 -6.06
N PHE A 95 2.19 -17.51 -6.55
CA PHE A 95 3.34 -17.04 -5.77
C PHE A 95 2.89 -16.32 -4.51
N ALA A 96 1.97 -15.37 -4.62
CA ALA A 96 1.47 -14.62 -3.47
C ALA A 96 0.79 -15.54 -2.44
N LYS A 97 0.03 -16.54 -2.89
CA LYS A 97 -0.62 -17.53 -2.02
C LYS A 97 0.41 -18.43 -1.32
N ALA A 98 1.35 -18.99 -2.08
CA ALA A 98 2.36 -19.90 -1.54
C ALA A 98 3.28 -19.18 -0.54
N LEU A 99 3.79 -17.99 -0.89
CA LEU A 99 4.65 -17.18 -0.03
C LEU A 99 3.88 -16.62 1.17
N GLY A 100 2.62 -16.21 0.99
CA GLY A 100 1.75 -15.83 2.09
C GLY A 100 1.49 -16.97 3.08
N ALA A 101 1.41 -18.22 2.61
CA ALA A 101 1.29 -19.37 3.49
C ALA A 101 2.52 -19.63 4.36
N THR A 102 3.70 -19.13 3.99
CA THR A 102 4.93 -19.15 4.82
C THR A 102 5.01 -18.02 5.84
N GLY A 103 4.00 -17.15 5.89
CA GLY A 103 3.93 -16.01 6.82
C GLY A 103 4.49 -14.71 6.24
N LEU A 104 4.79 -14.64 4.92
CA LEU A 104 5.17 -13.40 4.26
C LEU A 104 3.94 -12.54 3.97
N THR A 105 3.98 -11.29 4.37
CA THR A 105 2.96 -10.29 4.00
C THR A 105 3.23 -9.79 2.59
N ILE A 106 2.26 -9.92 1.70
CA ILE A 106 2.38 -9.45 0.32
C ILE A 106 2.04 -7.96 0.25
N VAL A 107 2.94 -7.18 -0.34
CA VAL A 107 2.77 -5.74 -0.55
C VAL A 107 2.60 -5.47 -2.04
N SER A 108 1.56 -4.74 -2.42
CA SER A 108 1.34 -4.35 -3.81
C SER A 108 0.55 -3.05 -3.93
N GLY A 109 0.25 -2.61 -5.15
CA GLY A 109 -0.27 -1.28 -5.42
C GLY A 109 -1.76 -1.20 -5.71
N LEU A 110 -2.51 -2.28 -5.62
CA LEU A 110 -3.94 -2.35 -5.95
C LEU A 110 -4.25 -1.98 -7.41
N ALA A 111 -3.27 -1.99 -8.31
CA ALA A 111 -3.47 -1.76 -9.73
C ALA A 111 -4.16 -2.97 -10.40
N LEU A 112 -4.67 -2.78 -11.62
CA LEU A 112 -5.17 -3.89 -12.43
C LEU A 112 -4.06 -4.93 -12.69
N GLY A 113 -4.43 -6.14 -12.99
CA GLY A 113 -3.52 -7.20 -13.41
C GLY A 113 -2.77 -7.86 -12.26
N VAL A 114 -1.44 -7.87 -12.33
CA VAL A 114 -0.57 -8.57 -11.38
C VAL A 114 -0.82 -8.15 -9.92
N ASP A 115 -0.97 -6.85 -9.66
CA ASP A 115 -1.22 -6.36 -8.30
C ASP A 115 -2.49 -6.97 -7.69
N ALA A 116 -3.59 -6.98 -8.47
CA ALA A 116 -4.84 -7.57 -8.03
C ALA A 116 -4.72 -9.08 -7.79
N ALA A 117 -4.10 -9.80 -8.72
CA ALA A 117 -3.87 -11.24 -8.60
C ALA A 117 -3.01 -11.58 -7.36
N ALA A 118 -1.98 -10.78 -7.09
CA ALA A 118 -1.14 -10.93 -5.90
C ALA A 118 -1.94 -10.70 -4.60
N HIS A 119 -2.78 -9.67 -4.54
CA HIS A 119 -3.65 -9.44 -3.39
C HIS A 119 -4.66 -10.58 -3.19
N GLU A 120 -5.25 -11.09 -4.27
CA GLU A 120 -6.18 -12.24 -4.22
C GLU A 120 -5.48 -13.50 -3.68
N GLY A 121 -4.28 -13.80 -4.19
CA GLY A 121 -3.48 -14.92 -3.71
C GLY A 121 -3.12 -14.78 -2.22
N ALA A 122 -2.70 -13.61 -1.79
CA ALA A 122 -2.37 -13.32 -0.39
C ALA A 122 -3.60 -13.44 0.52
N LEU A 123 -4.77 -12.97 0.08
CA LEU A 123 -6.03 -13.12 0.81
C LEU A 123 -6.48 -14.59 0.93
N ALA A 124 -6.07 -15.46 0.01
CA ALA A 124 -6.29 -16.90 0.10
C ALA A 124 -5.30 -17.59 1.06
N ALA A 125 -4.26 -16.90 1.52
CA ALA A 125 -3.31 -17.35 2.52
C ALA A 125 -3.60 -16.78 3.91
N SER A 126 -2.77 -17.08 4.89
CA SER A 126 -2.97 -16.69 6.30
C SER A 126 -2.31 -15.36 6.69
N ALA A 127 -1.27 -14.91 5.98
CA ALA A 127 -0.45 -13.77 6.40
C ALA A 127 -1.03 -12.39 6.05
N GLY A 128 -2.06 -12.33 5.22
CA GLY A 128 -2.68 -11.07 4.80
C GLY A 128 -1.88 -10.30 3.74
N THR A 129 -2.34 -9.09 3.42
CA THR A 129 -1.71 -8.26 2.39
C THR A 129 -1.81 -6.78 2.72
N ILE A 130 -0.87 -6.00 2.19
CA ILE A 130 -0.82 -4.54 2.32
C ILE A 130 -0.96 -3.92 0.93
N ALA A 131 -2.02 -3.14 0.74
CA ALA A 131 -2.20 -2.33 -0.46
C ALA A 131 -1.68 -0.91 -0.22
N VAL A 132 -0.69 -0.49 -0.99
CA VAL A 132 -0.21 0.90 -1.00
C VAL A 132 -0.91 1.62 -2.15
N VAL A 133 -1.58 2.74 -1.90
CA VAL A 133 -2.35 3.42 -2.94
C VAL A 133 -1.84 4.84 -3.23
N GLY A 134 -2.08 5.32 -4.44
CA GLY A 134 -1.65 6.65 -4.90
C GLY A 134 -2.75 7.72 -4.82
N THR A 135 -3.78 7.50 -3.99
CA THR A 135 -4.92 8.39 -3.79
C THR A 135 -5.18 8.58 -2.30
N GLY A 136 -6.04 9.53 -1.93
CA GLY A 136 -6.59 9.56 -0.57
C GLY A 136 -7.41 8.30 -0.28
N LEU A 137 -7.48 7.90 1.00
CA LEU A 137 -8.21 6.70 1.44
C LEU A 137 -9.74 6.88 1.52
N ASP A 138 -10.25 8.05 1.16
CA ASP A 138 -11.67 8.32 0.99
C ASP A 138 -12.24 7.82 -0.36
N ARG A 139 -11.41 7.15 -1.15
CA ARG A 139 -11.79 6.57 -2.46
C ARG A 139 -11.01 5.32 -2.78
N VAL A 140 -11.59 4.47 -3.62
CA VAL A 140 -10.91 3.30 -4.18
C VAL A 140 -10.61 3.53 -5.66
N TYR A 141 -9.37 3.31 -6.04
CA TYR A 141 -8.92 3.34 -7.44
C TYR A 141 -8.02 2.14 -7.74
N PRO A 142 -8.26 1.41 -8.85
CA PRO A 142 -9.41 1.57 -9.78
C PRO A 142 -10.74 1.15 -9.15
N ARG A 143 -11.86 1.71 -9.64
CA ARG A 143 -13.21 1.46 -9.08
C ARG A 143 -13.61 -0.02 -9.12
N GLN A 144 -13.09 -0.76 -10.10
CA GLN A 144 -13.32 -2.21 -10.24
C GLN A 144 -12.79 -3.01 -9.03
N HIS A 145 -11.79 -2.49 -8.32
CA HIS A 145 -11.20 -3.15 -7.15
C HIS A 145 -11.85 -2.77 -5.82
N ARG A 146 -13.08 -2.20 -5.85
CA ARG A 146 -13.78 -1.81 -4.62
C ARG A 146 -13.99 -2.99 -3.68
N GLU A 147 -14.44 -4.12 -4.21
CA GLU A 147 -14.66 -5.34 -3.42
C GLU A 147 -13.34 -5.91 -2.89
N LEU A 148 -12.31 -5.96 -3.74
CA LEU A 148 -10.97 -6.38 -3.33
C LEU A 148 -10.42 -5.48 -2.22
N ALA A 149 -10.55 -4.16 -2.34
CA ALA A 149 -10.12 -3.21 -1.32
C ALA A 149 -10.84 -3.43 0.02
N HIS A 150 -12.15 -3.70 0.00
CA HIS A 150 -12.91 -4.03 1.21
C HIS A 150 -12.39 -5.31 1.88
N ARG A 151 -12.13 -6.37 1.12
CA ARG A 151 -11.56 -7.62 1.66
C ARG A 151 -10.15 -7.44 2.19
N ILE A 152 -9.32 -6.60 1.54
CA ILE A 152 -8.00 -6.23 2.04
C ILE A 152 -8.15 -5.49 3.37
N ALA A 153 -9.05 -4.51 3.47
CA ALA A 153 -9.26 -3.76 4.71
C ALA A 153 -9.76 -4.65 5.86
N GLN A 154 -10.52 -5.70 5.58
CA GLN A 154 -10.99 -6.63 6.60
C GLN A 154 -9.91 -7.60 7.13
N ARG A 155 -8.90 -7.94 6.33
CA ARG A 155 -7.92 -8.99 6.64
C ARG A 155 -6.46 -8.55 6.59
N GLY A 156 -6.19 -7.36 6.13
CA GLY A 156 -4.87 -6.77 5.95
C GLY A 156 -4.89 -5.26 6.18
N LEU A 157 -4.22 -4.52 5.31
CA LEU A 157 -4.04 -3.08 5.44
C LEU A 157 -4.06 -2.39 4.08
N ILE A 158 -4.68 -1.22 4.02
CA ILE A 158 -4.52 -0.26 2.92
C ILE A 158 -3.86 0.98 3.49
N LEU A 159 -2.84 1.49 2.83
CA LEU A 159 -2.13 2.69 3.25
C LEU A 159 -1.89 3.67 2.11
N SER A 160 -1.79 4.96 2.47
CA SER A 160 -1.47 6.05 1.57
C SER A 160 -0.67 7.14 2.28
N GLU A 161 0.27 7.76 1.58
CA GLU A 161 0.91 9.00 2.03
C GLU A 161 0.12 10.26 1.61
N TYR A 162 -0.91 10.09 0.78
CA TYR A 162 -1.72 11.20 0.25
C TYR A 162 -2.88 11.52 1.18
N HIS A 163 -3.12 12.82 1.40
CA HIS A 163 -4.25 13.29 2.20
C HIS A 163 -5.61 12.91 1.56
N LEU A 164 -6.64 12.89 2.37
CA LEU A 164 -8.02 12.66 1.91
C LEU A 164 -8.39 13.69 0.85
N GLY A 165 -9.17 13.26 -0.14
CA GLY A 165 -9.53 14.08 -1.29
C GLY A 165 -8.57 13.99 -2.46
N THR A 166 -7.34 13.47 -2.28
CA THR A 166 -6.37 13.35 -3.40
C THR A 166 -6.91 12.41 -4.48
N PRO A 167 -7.11 12.92 -5.73
CA PRO A 167 -7.60 12.11 -6.84
C PRO A 167 -6.50 11.18 -7.41
N PRO A 168 -6.85 10.25 -8.30
CA PRO A 168 -5.88 9.40 -8.99
C PRO A 168 -5.09 10.21 -10.04
N LEU A 169 -3.99 10.80 -9.63
CA LEU A 169 -3.06 11.55 -10.50
C LEU A 169 -1.98 10.61 -11.03
N ASN A 170 -1.67 10.70 -12.32
CA ASN A 170 -0.66 9.84 -12.95
C ASN A 170 0.72 9.95 -12.28
N ALA A 171 1.10 11.14 -11.80
CA ALA A 171 2.36 11.36 -11.11
C ALA A 171 2.46 10.68 -9.74
N ASN A 172 1.32 10.37 -9.10
CA ASN A 172 1.31 9.76 -7.78
C ASN A 172 1.69 8.27 -7.81
N PHE A 173 1.38 7.56 -8.90
CA PHE A 173 1.62 6.12 -8.96
C PHE A 173 3.11 5.76 -8.93
N PRO A 174 4.00 6.38 -9.74
CA PRO A 174 5.43 6.15 -9.63
C PRO A 174 6.01 6.58 -8.26
N LYS A 175 5.55 7.71 -7.71
CA LYS A 175 5.98 8.17 -6.38
C LYS A 175 5.60 7.19 -5.27
N ARG A 176 4.38 6.68 -5.29
CA ARG A 176 3.90 5.68 -4.35
C ARG A 176 4.73 4.38 -4.40
N ASN A 177 5.24 3.98 -5.57
CA ASN A 177 5.95 2.72 -5.74
C ASN A 177 7.18 2.61 -4.82
N ARG A 178 7.84 3.74 -4.48
CA ARG A 178 8.94 3.75 -3.50
C ARG A 178 8.54 3.19 -2.13
N LEU A 179 7.26 3.36 -1.75
CA LEU A 179 6.75 2.81 -0.50
C LEU A 179 6.51 1.30 -0.61
N ILE A 180 6.08 0.79 -1.78
CA ILE A 180 5.95 -0.65 -2.01
C ILE A 180 7.32 -1.32 -1.85
N ALA A 181 8.34 -0.80 -2.53
CA ALA A 181 9.72 -1.27 -2.41
C ALA A 181 10.25 -1.12 -0.98
N GLY A 182 10.11 0.07 -0.38
CA GLY A 182 10.64 0.41 0.93
C GLY A 182 10.04 -0.39 2.09
N LEU A 183 8.78 -0.79 2.01
CA LEU A 183 8.15 -1.66 2.99
C LEU A 183 8.62 -3.12 2.91
N SER A 184 9.19 -3.52 1.79
CA SER A 184 9.48 -4.91 1.46
C SER A 184 10.98 -5.24 1.63
N GLN A 185 11.29 -6.51 1.83
CA GLN A 185 12.68 -7.01 1.82
C GLN A 185 13.17 -7.22 0.40
N ALA A 186 12.27 -7.70 -0.47
CA ALA A 186 12.54 -7.96 -1.87
C ALA A 186 11.32 -7.59 -2.71
N THR A 187 11.52 -7.48 -4.02
CA THR A 187 10.48 -7.20 -5.01
C THR A 187 10.44 -8.29 -6.06
N LEU A 188 9.34 -9.04 -6.11
CA LEU A 188 9.07 -10.00 -7.18
C LEU A 188 8.34 -9.27 -8.31
N VAL A 189 8.95 -9.25 -9.50
CA VAL A 189 8.33 -8.72 -10.72
C VAL A 189 7.75 -9.87 -11.53
N VAL A 190 6.42 -9.86 -11.69
CA VAL A 190 5.71 -10.86 -12.49
C VAL A 190 5.23 -10.21 -13.78
N GLU A 191 5.81 -10.59 -14.88
CA GLU A 191 5.47 -10.12 -16.23
C GLU A 191 5.50 -8.58 -16.36
N ALA A 192 6.57 -8.04 -16.91
CA ALA A 192 6.75 -6.61 -17.10
C ALA A 192 7.19 -6.30 -18.54
N ALA A 193 6.54 -5.32 -19.17
CA ALA A 193 7.07 -4.72 -20.38
C ALA A 193 8.26 -3.80 -20.07
N LEU A 194 9.17 -3.59 -21.01
CA LEU A 194 10.40 -2.80 -20.82
C LEU A 194 10.18 -1.36 -20.30
N GLN A 195 9.01 -0.78 -20.56
CA GLN A 195 8.64 0.58 -20.09
C GLN A 195 7.52 0.55 -19.04
N SER A 196 7.36 -0.56 -18.33
CA SER A 196 6.28 -0.69 -17.35
C SER A 196 6.60 0.04 -16.03
N GLY A 197 5.56 0.54 -15.38
CA GLY A 197 5.68 1.14 -14.04
C GLY A 197 6.19 0.16 -12.96
N SER A 198 6.06 -1.16 -13.19
CA SER A 198 6.61 -2.19 -12.30
C SER A 198 8.13 -2.23 -12.30
N LEU A 199 8.78 -1.93 -13.43
CA LEU A 199 10.24 -1.79 -13.49
C LEU A 199 10.75 -0.54 -12.75
N ILE A 200 9.92 0.50 -12.63
CA ILE A 200 10.23 1.64 -11.73
C ILE A 200 10.29 1.16 -10.29
N THR A 201 9.37 0.30 -9.86
CA THR A 201 9.39 -0.28 -8.51
C THR A 201 10.63 -1.14 -8.29
N ALA A 202 10.99 -1.97 -9.28
CA ALA A 202 12.20 -2.78 -9.23
C ALA A 202 13.47 -1.92 -9.11
N LYS A 203 13.56 -0.85 -9.91
CA LYS A 203 14.67 0.11 -9.83
C LYS A 203 14.75 0.76 -8.45
N GLN A 204 13.62 1.25 -7.94
CA GLN A 204 13.54 1.85 -6.60
C GLN A 204 13.91 0.85 -5.49
N ALA A 205 13.57 -0.43 -5.64
CA ALA A 205 13.98 -1.47 -4.72
C ALA A 205 15.51 -1.61 -4.68
N LEU A 206 16.17 -1.70 -5.85
CA LEU A 206 17.63 -1.75 -5.95
C LEU A 206 18.30 -0.51 -5.38
N GLU A 207 17.79 0.70 -5.66
CA GLU A 207 18.29 1.96 -5.12
C GLU A 207 18.18 2.02 -3.58
N GLN A 208 17.21 1.31 -3.00
CA GLN A 208 17.01 1.18 -1.56
C GLN A 208 17.75 -0.04 -0.96
N GLY A 209 18.62 -0.72 -1.73
CA GLY A 209 19.37 -1.89 -1.28
C GLY A 209 18.50 -3.11 -1.02
N ARG A 210 17.37 -3.26 -1.73
CA ARG A 210 16.48 -4.42 -1.65
C ARG A 210 16.71 -5.34 -2.84
N ASP A 211 16.48 -6.64 -2.64
CA ASP A 211 16.57 -7.64 -3.71
C ASP A 211 15.42 -7.50 -4.71
N VAL A 212 15.68 -7.92 -5.99
CA VAL A 212 14.70 -7.95 -7.06
C VAL A 212 14.75 -9.31 -7.77
#